data_dcfc1e103774602ebdae344b1ba269de
#
_entry.id   dcfc1e103774602ebdae344b1ba269de
#
_cell.length_a   1.000
_cell.length_b   1.000
_cell.length_c   1.000
_cell.angle_alpha   90.00
_cell.angle_beta   90.00
_cell.angle_gamma   90.00
#
_symmetry.space_group_name_H-M   'P 1'
#
loop_
_entity.id
_entity.type
_entity.pdbx_description
1 polymer ?
#
loop_
_entity_poly.entity_id
_entity_poly.type
_entity_poly.pdbx_seq_one_letter_code
_entity_poly.pdbx_strand_id
1 'polypeptide(L)'
;GAPRGARKFMFWNPPRLDGSMERRSSNSEAERLLVQLIMLGIPTITFVRARVVAELIYKYAVESLRRQAPSLAGKIKPYRGGYLPSERREIERQLFAGELLGVVSTNALELGIDIGSLDVSLIVGYPGTIASTWQQAGRAGRKGEESLAVFIAHDLPIDQYLMRRPEYFFDRSPENAIINAANPYILAGHLRAASVELPVTAAELEAFGEYAPALIAILEERGEVIRTRRGWRWAGRGFPASDVKLRNMAENTYTIVDTSSETGNRVIGTIDELSAFEQVHPEAVYMHEGETFLVSDLNLTEKVAYIHTADVDYFTQSVTETKVQIDAEEQSKQWRRSQVSFGDVTVTNLTYMFRKIKFYERDSIGFGKVSLPQHELATAAAWLELPESAARLAAGFGRIATEGLIGIGNAASAVIPLFAMCDPMDIGTAVDSANTGVPTLFIYDRHPGGVGFADKSYRMIEEVMEACLNLIENCSCEDGCPSCVGSPIPPYAQHDPDATPRGRIPDKETALVILHDLLEREPYVPVRPPVWAQWAGSFGQEDEVGMGIGAGLDAAAAAGAGFGAGAEADGEAAALGMGTRGAKRRVPGEFDHDDRAVRVVVKPLPEGVERRIRKMMDRAVSQHKAR
;
A
#
# COMPACT_ATOMS: atom_id res chain seq x y z
N GLY A 1 -31.38 3.19 -14.94
CA GLY A 1 -30.48 3.98 -15.40
C GLY A 1 -30.79 5.37 -15.93
N ALA A 2 -29.96 6.34 -15.55
CA ALA A 2 -30.01 7.66 -16.16
C ALA A 2 -29.61 7.57 -17.64
N PRO A 3 -30.16 8.41 -18.53
CA PRO A 3 -29.73 8.51 -19.92
C PRO A 3 -28.23 8.77 -19.99
N ARG A 4 -27.53 8.00 -20.83
CA ARG A 4 -26.09 8.15 -21.05
C ARG A 4 -25.83 8.40 -22.53
N GLY A 5 -24.93 9.31 -22.85
CA GLY A 5 -24.39 9.46 -24.19
C GLY A 5 -23.53 8.26 -24.60
N ALA A 6 -23.24 8.16 -25.89
CA ALA A 6 -22.33 7.15 -26.39
C ALA A 6 -20.93 7.39 -25.81
N ARG A 7 -20.36 6.36 -25.18
CA ARG A 7 -19.00 6.39 -24.64
C ARG A 7 -18.11 5.50 -25.47
N LYS A 8 -17.03 6.07 -25.96
CA LYS A 8 -15.93 5.33 -26.59
C LYS A 8 -14.87 5.06 -25.52
N PHE A 9 -14.41 3.81 -25.41
CA PHE A 9 -13.36 3.42 -24.50
C PHE A 9 -12.14 2.97 -25.31
N MET A 10 -10.98 3.60 -25.08
CA MET A 10 -9.75 3.32 -25.80
C MET A 10 -8.71 2.76 -24.85
N PHE A 11 -8.07 1.66 -25.24
CA PHE A 11 -6.90 1.10 -24.60
C PHE A 11 -5.65 1.64 -25.28
N TRP A 12 -4.88 2.44 -24.58
CA TRP A 12 -3.65 3.06 -25.06
C TRP A 12 -2.44 2.40 -24.40
N ASN A 13 -1.75 1.54 -25.14
CA ASN A 13 -0.50 0.96 -24.67
C ASN A 13 0.67 1.79 -25.21
N PRO A 14 1.45 2.50 -24.35
CA PRO A 14 2.56 3.30 -24.78
C PRO A 14 3.53 2.52 -25.69
N PRO A 15 4.04 3.11 -26.79
CA PRO A 15 4.93 2.43 -27.72
C PRO A 15 6.23 2.02 -27.02
N ARG A 16 6.85 0.94 -27.50
CA ARG A 16 8.21 0.58 -27.10
C ARG A 16 9.21 1.59 -27.68
N LEU A 17 10.26 1.83 -26.94
CA LEU A 17 11.38 2.64 -27.39
C LEU A 17 12.19 1.83 -28.42
N ASP A 18 12.71 2.51 -29.44
CA ASP A 18 13.47 1.87 -30.51
C ASP A 18 14.71 1.17 -29.94
N GLY A 19 14.83 -0.13 -30.26
CA GLY A 19 15.95 -0.96 -29.79
C GLY A 19 15.91 -1.36 -28.31
N SER A 20 14.80 -1.08 -27.58
CA SER A 20 14.62 -1.40 -26.17
C SER A 20 13.36 -2.22 -25.93
N MET A 21 13.39 -3.03 -24.88
CA MET A 21 12.19 -3.69 -24.36
C MET A 21 11.31 -2.73 -23.54
N GLU A 22 11.83 -1.59 -23.16
CA GLU A 22 11.12 -0.59 -22.36
C GLU A 22 10.09 0.18 -23.19
N ARG A 23 8.98 0.51 -22.54
CA ARG A 23 7.95 1.37 -23.13
C ARG A 23 8.17 2.83 -22.77
N ARG A 24 7.68 3.71 -23.62
CA ARG A 24 7.57 5.12 -23.27
C ARG A 24 6.74 5.26 -22.00
N SER A 25 7.13 6.21 -21.15
CA SER A 25 6.42 6.46 -19.90
C SER A 25 4.94 6.79 -20.13
N SER A 26 4.06 6.09 -19.45
CA SER A 26 2.61 6.36 -19.45
C SER A 26 2.28 7.77 -18.94
N ASN A 27 3.06 8.30 -18.00
CA ASN A 27 2.89 9.66 -17.52
C ASN A 27 3.23 10.68 -18.60
N SER A 28 4.28 10.42 -19.41
CA SER A 28 4.65 11.29 -20.54
C SER A 28 3.63 11.20 -21.69
N GLU A 29 3.06 10.01 -21.93
CA GLU A 29 1.96 9.87 -22.90
C GLU A 29 0.69 10.58 -22.43
N ALA A 30 0.38 10.50 -21.14
CA ALA A 30 -0.76 11.21 -20.55
C ALA A 30 -0.60 12.73 -20.63
N GLU A 31 0.60 13.26 -20.30
CA GLU A 31 0.91 14.68 -20.45
C GLU A 31 0.72 15.13 -21.90
N ARG A 32 1.27 14.40 -22.85
CA ARG A 32 1.19 14.73 -24.27
C ARG A 32 -0.26 14.71 -24.78
N LEU A 33 -1.05 13.70 -24.41
CA LEU A 33 -2.46 13.63 -24.78
C LEU A 33 -3.27 14.75 -24.13
N LEU A 34 -3.02 15.05 -22.85
CA LEU A 34 -3.67 16.16 -22.15
C LEU A 34 -3.40 17.47 -22.86
N VAL A 35 -2.13 17.80 -23.16
CA VAL A 35 -1.75 19.04 -23.84
C VAL A 35 -2.44 19.15 -25.21
N GLN A 36 -2.45 18.08 -26.01
CA GLN A 36 -3.14 18.07 -27.31
C GLN A 36 -4.64 18.34 -27.17
N LEU A 37 -5.33 17.67 -26.22
CA LEU A 37 -6.76 17.86 -25.98
C LEU A 37 -7.07 19.30 -25.53
N ILE A 38 -6.27 19.86 -24.62
CA ILE A 38 -6.43 21.24 -24.15
C ILE A 38 -6.21 22.24 -25.31
N MET A 39 -5.22 22.02 -26.19
CA MET A 39 -5.00 22.84 -27.38
C MET A 39 -6.17 22.81 -28.36
N LEU A 40 -6.91 21.69 -28.41
CA LEU A 40 -8.16 21.56 -29.17
C LEU A 40 -9.38 22.14 -28.45
N GLY A 41 -9.22 22.66 -27.23
CA GLY A 41 -10.30 23.20 -26.41
C GLY A 41 -11.23 22.14 -25.82
N ILE A 42 -10.78 20.89 -25.70
CA ILE A 42 -11.57 19.75 -25.23
C ILE A 42 -11.43 19.60 -23.69
N PRO A 43 -12.51 19.76 -22.91
CA PRO A 43 -12.50 19.60 -21.48
C PRO A 43 -12.08 18.18 -21.06
N THR A 44 -10.99 18.07 -20.29
CA THR A 44 -10.33 16.80 -20.02
C THR A 44 -10.00 16.63 -18.54
N ILE A 45 -10.30 15.45 -17.97
CA ILE A 45 -9.79 15.02 -16.68
C ILE A 45 -8.73 13.93 -16.87
N THR A 46 -7.64 14.02 -16.14
CA THR A 46 -6.57 13.00 -16.12
C THR A 46 -6.47 12.41 -14.72
N PHE A 47 -6.77 11.13 -14.60
CA PHE A 47 -6.64 10.39 -13.33
C PHE A 47 -5.27 9.73 -13.22
N VAL A 48 -4.65 9.86 -12.04
CA VAL A 48 -3.39 9.21 -11.69
C VAL A 48 -3.47 8.64 -10.28
N ARG A 49 -2.60 7.69 -9.94
CA ARG A 49 -2.65 7.03 -8.64
C ARG A 49 -1.90 7.78 -7.53
N ALA A 50 -0.77 8.38 -7.84
CA ALA A 50 0.10 9.03 -6.86
C ALA A 50 0.00 10.56 -6.91
N ARG A 51 0.02 11.20 -5.72
CA ARG A 51 -0.03 12.66 -5.58
C ARG A 51 1.12 13.35 -6.32
N VAL A 52 2.34 12.81 -6.18
CA VAL A 52 3.53 13.34 -6.88
C VAL A 52 3.37 13.26 -8.41
N VAL A 53 2.78 12.17 -8.92
CA VAL A 53 2.54 12.02 -10.36
C VAL A 53 1.53 13.05 -10.88
N ALA A 54 0.49 13.38 -10.09
CA ALA A 54 -0.44 14.45 -10.45
C ALA A 54 0.26 15.80 -10.63
N GLU A 55 1.14 16.14 -9.69
CA GLU A 55 1.92 17.37 -9.74
C GLU A 55 2.92 17.39 -10.94
N LEU A 56 3.58 16.26 -11.19
CA LEU A 56 4.54 16.14 -12.30
C LEU A 56 3.86 16.28 -13.66
N ILE A 57 2.76 15.56 -13.91
CA ILE A 57 2.01 15.68 -15.18
C ILE A 57 1.50 17.10 -15.35
N TYR A 58 0.96 17.70 -14.28
CA TYR A 58 0.52 19.10 -14.32
C TYR A 58 1.67 20.05 -14.66
N LYS A 59 2.80 19.97 -13.95
CA LYS A 59 3.99 20.80 -14.18
C LYS A 59 4.44 20.71 -15.64
N TYR A 60 4.62 19.50 -16.16
CA TYR A 60 5.07 19.30 -17.54
C TYR A 60 4.06 19.77 -18.58
N ALA A 61 2.75 19.55 -18.32
CA ALA A 61 1.71 20.04 -19.20
C ALA A 61 1.66 21.58 -19.24
N VAL A 62 1.80 22.25 -18.07
CA VAL A 62 1.88 23.73 -18.03
C VAL A 62 3.09 24.25 -18.78
N GLU A 63 4.26 23.63 -18.61
CA GLU A 63 5.47 24.02 -19.32
C GLU A 63 5.36 23.81 -20.83
N SER A 64 4.76 22.69 -21.26
CA SER A 64 4.46 22.41 -22.66
C SER A 64 3.47 23.42 -23.25
N LEU A 65 2.40 23.76 -22.52
CA LEU A 65 1.43 24.77 -22.94
C LEU A 65 2.03 26.18 -22.96
N ARG A 66 2.88 26.56 -22.00
CA ARG A 66 3.57 27.86 -22.02
C ARG A 66 4.41 28.05 -23.29
N ARG A 67 4.99 26.97 -23.81
CA ARG A 67 5.77 27.01 -25.06
C ARG A 67 4.90 27.01 -26.32
N GLN A 68 3.80 26.28 -26.35
CA GLN A 68 2.99 26.03 -27.54
C GLN A 68 1.74 26.91 -27.62
N ALA A 69 1.07 27.19 -26.51
CA ALA A 69 -0.17 27.95 -26.40
C ALA A 69 -0.26 28.67 -25.04
N PRO A 70 0.52 29.75 -24.81
CA PRO A 70 0.67 30.39 -23.50
C PRO A 70 -0.66 30.79 -22.82
N SER A 71 -1.68 31.16 -23.59
CA SER A 71 -3.00 31.54 -23.08
C SER A 71 -3.77 30.39 -22.44
N LEU A 72 -3.39 29.13 -22.73
CA LEU A 72 -4.02 27.93 -22.20
C LEU A 72 -3.31 27.38 -20.96
N ALA A 73 -2.11 27.83 -20.64
CA ALA A 73 -1.33 27.32 -19.51
C ALA A 73 -2.06 27.49 -18.16
N GLY A 74 -2.86 28.57 -17.99
CA GLY A 74 -3.70 28.80 -16.80
C GLY A 74 -5.03 28.08 -16.82
N LYS A 75 -5.35 27.31 -17.87
CA LYS A 75 -6.63 26.58 -18.01
C LYS A 75 -6.57 25.14 -17.50
N ILE A 76 -5.49 24.74 -16.88
CA ILE A 76 -5.34 23.45 -16.24
C ILE A 76 -4.94 23.62 -14.78
N LYS A 77 -5.36 22.69 -13.90
CA LYS A 77 -5.02 22.67 -12.49
C LYS A 77 -4.80 21.22 -12.00
N PRO A 78 -3.93 21.02 -10.99
CA PRO A 78 -3.88 19.74 -10.28
C PRO A 78 -4.98 19.70 -9.21
N TYR A 79 -5.43 18.48 -8.86
CA TYR A 79 -6.40 18.27 -7.78
C TYR A 79 -6.09 17.01 -7.02
N ARG A 80 -5.84 17.11 -5.72
CA ARG A 80 -5.51 15.94 -4.89
C ARG A 80 -5.91 16.11 -3.43
N GLY A 81 -5.96 15.01 -2.70
CA GLY A 81 -6.03 15.04 -1.25
C GLY A 81 -4.81 15.74 -0.65
N GLY A 82 -5.02 16.44 0.45
CA GLY A 82 -3.98 17.21 1.13
C GLY A 82 -4.00 18.71 0.83
N TYR A 83 -4.64 19.14 -0.25
CA TYR A 83 -4.92 20.57 -0.48
C TYR A 83 -5.91 21.10 0.54
N LEU A 84 -5.82 22.39 0.84
CA LEU A 84 -6.78 23.05 1.73
C LEU A 84 -8.21 22.96 1.17
N PRO A 85 -9.23 22.83 2.03
CA PRO A 85 -10.62 22.76 1.58
C PRO A 85 -11.07 23.97 0.74
N SER A 86 -10.50 25.15 1.01
CA SER A 86 -10.76 26.37 0.23
C SER A 86 -10.21 26.26 -1.20
N GLU A 87 -8.99 25.78 -1.37
CA GLU A 87 -8.34 25.59 -2.67
C GLU A 87 -9.11 24.55 -3.51
N ARG A 88 -9.48 23.43 -2.90
CA ARG A 88 -10.28 22.40 -3.59
C ARG A 88 -11.62 22.95 -4.09
N ARG A 89 -12.35 23.67 -3.24
CA ARG A 89 -13.63 24.28 -3.63
C ARG A 89 -13.47 25.31 -4.75
N GLU A 90 -12.37 26.04 -4.77
CA GLU A 90 -12.11 27.00 -5.85
C GLU A 90 -11.83 26.29 -7.18
N ILE A 91 -11.03 25.23 -7.20
CA ILE A 91 -10.80 24.41 -8.40
C ILE A 91 -12.11 23.76 -8.89
N GLU A 92 -12.92 23.22 -7.98
CA GLU A 92 -14.24 22.66 -8.28
C GLU A 92 -15.17 23.70 -8.91
N ARG A 93 -15.22 24.91 -8.36
CA ARG A 93 -15.99 26.04 -8.90
C ARG A 93 -15.54 26.40 -10.32
N GLN A 94 -14.23 26.51 -10.54
CA GLN A 94 -13.66 26.85 -11.83
C GLN A 94 -13.93 25.76 -12.89
N LEU A 95 -13.88 24.49 -12.51
CA LEU A 95 -14.24 23.38 -13.39
C LEU A 95 -15.74 23.44 -13.77
N PHE A 96 -16.60 23.63 -12.76
CA PHE A 96 -18.04 23.71 -12.99
C PHE A 96 -18.44 24.90 -13.88
N ALA A 97 -17.75 26.04 -13.71
CA ALA A 97 -17.96 27.24 -14.53
C ALA A 97 -17.36 27.14 -15.94
N GLY A 98 -16.59 26.07 -16.26
CA GLY A 98 -15.89 25.95 -17.53
C GLY A 98 -14.71 26.93 -17.70
N GLU A 99 -14.24 27.50 -16.60
CA GLU A 99 -13.04 28.36 -16.59
C GLU A 99 -11.76 27.56 -16.79
N LEU A 100 -11.74 26.28 -16.32
CA LEU A 100 -10.69 25.32 -16.57
C LEU A 100 -11.10 24.37 -17.71
N LEU A 101 -10.13 24.04 -18.55
CA LEU A 101 -10.22 23.02 -19.61
C LEU A 101 -9.64 21.68 -19.17
N GLY A 102 -8.77 21.67 -18.17
CA GLY A 102 -8.12 20.45 -17.72
C GLY A 102 -7.92 20.36 -16.23
N VAL A 103 -8.01 19.14 -15.71
CA VAL A 103 -7.63 18.83 -14.34
C VAL A 103 -6.84 17.53 -14.30
N VAL A 104 -5.73 17.53 -13.55
CA VAL A 104 -4.96 16.31 -13.25
C VAL A 104 -5.25 15.92 -11.81
N SER A 105 -5.92 14.79 -11.62
CA SER A 105 -6.44 14.40 -10.31
C SER A 105 -5.97 13.01 -9.89
N THR A 106 -5.84 12.83 -8.58
CA THR A 106 -5.89 11.49 -8.00
C THR A 106 -7.34 10.98 -7.97
N ASN A 107 -7.61 9.84 -7.33
CA ASN A 107 -8.97 9.34 -7.12
C ASN A 107 -9.89 10.32 -6.34
N ALA A 108 -9.39 11.47 -5.90
CA ALA A 108 -10.16 12.47 -5.15
C ALA A 108 -11.37 13.04 -5.94
N LEU A 109 -11.31 13.06 -7.28
CA LEU A 109 -12.45 13.44 -8.14
C LEU A 109 -13.21 12.24 -8.72
N GLU A 110 -12.93 11.01 -8.28
CA GLU A 110 -13.61 9.80 -8.75
C GLU A 110 -15.08 9.76 -8.29
N LEU A 111 -15.37 10.24 -7.08
CA LEU A 111 -16.68 10.14 -6.43
C LEU A 111 -17.24 11.49 -5.96
N GLY A 112 -18.56 11.61 -5.97
CA GLY A 112 -19.33 12.50 -5.11
C GLY A 112 -19.46 13.96 -5.53
N ILE A 113 -18.62 14.49 -6.42
CA ILE A 113 -18.65 15.93 -6.78
C ILE A 113 -19.15 16.11 -8.21
N ASP A 114 -20.02 17.10 -8.40
CA ASP A 114 -20.38 17.57 -9.73
C ASP A 114 -19.33 18.58 -10.22
N ILE A 115 -18.50 18.13 -11.17
CA ILE A 115 -17.40 18.91 -11.74
C ILE A 115 -17.72 19.50 -13.13
N GLY A 116 -19.00 19.53 -13.48
CA GLY A 116 -19.42 20.05 -14.77
C GLY A 116 -19.29 19.05 -15.92
N SER A 117 -19.30 19.54 -17.16
CA SER A 117 -19.22 18.74 -18.38
C SER A 117 -17.76 18.54 -18.78
N LEU A 118 -17.29 17.30 -18.76
CA LEU A 118 -15.99 16.90 -19.29
C LEU A 118 -16.24 15.94 -20.46
N ASP A 119 -15.44 16.06 -21.52
CA ASP A 119 -15.61 15.27 -22.74
C ASP A 119 -14.66 14.07 -22.76
N VAL A 120 -13.49 14.21 -22.16
CA VAL A 120 -12.46 13.17 -22.12
C VAL A 120 -12.02 12.86 -20.69
N SER A 121 -11.89 11.56 -20.40
CA SER A 121 -11.24 11.04 -19.20
C SER A 121 -10.01 10.23 -19.60
N LEU A 122 -8.83 10.68 -19.18
CA LEU A 122 -7.57 9.94 -19.27
C LEU A 122 -7.35 9.21 -17.96
N ILE A 123 -7.15 7.89 -18.01
CA ILE A 123 -6.93 7.03 -16.83
C ILE A 123 -5.53 6.44 -16.94
N VAL A 124 -4.61 6.91 -16.10
CA VAL A 124 -3.19 6.53 -16.15
C VAL A 124 -2.92 5.39 -15.19
N GLY A 125 -2.78 4.21 -15.76
CA GLY A 125 -2.69 2.96 -15.01
C GLY A 125 -4.04 2.46 -14.48
N TYR A 126 -4.11 1.16 -14.20
CA TYR A 126 -5.31 0.53 -13.65
C TYR A 126 -5.56 1.01 -12.22
N PRO A 127 -6.74 1.56 -11.91
CA PRO A 127 -7.02 2.10 -10.57
C PRO A 127 -7.22 1.05 -9.48
N GLY A 128 -7.09 -0.24 -9.80
CA GLY A 128 -7.19 -1.36 -8.86
C GLY A 128 -8.49 -2.14 -8.95
N THR A 129 -9.58 -1.52 -9.42
CA THR A 129 -10.87 -2.18 -9.60
C THR A 129 -11.54 -1.79 -10.91
N ILE A 130 -12.36 -2.70 -11.47
CA ILE A 130 -13.23 -2.41 -12.62
C ILE A 130 -14.21 -1.30 -12.23
N ALA A 131 -14.75 -1.35 -11.01
CA ALA A 131 -15.69 -0.34 -10.50
C ALA A 131 -15.08 1.06 -10.53
N SER A 132 -13.87 1.23 -10.00
CA SER A 132 -13.14 2.51 -9.99
C SER A 132 -12.87 3.01 -11.42
N THR A 133 -12.45 2.11 -12.32
CA THR A 133 -12.22 2.47 -13.72
C THR A 133 -13.48 3.01 -14.39
N TRP A 134 -14.62 2.37 -14.17
CA TRP A 134 -15.90 2.85 -14.71
C TRP A 134 -16.36 4.16 -14.06
N GLN A 135 -16.04 4.39 -12.78
CA GLN A 135 -16.33 5.65 -12.10
C GLN A 135 -15.48 6.79 -12.67
N GLN A 136 -14.17 6.56 -12.87
CA GLN A 136 -13.26 7.52 -13.49
C GLN A 136 -13.64 7.79 -14.95
N ALA A 137 -13.91 6.75 -15.75
CA ALA A 137 -14.44 6.91 -17.10
C ALA A 137 -15.78 7.65 -17.11
N GLY A 138 -16.58 7.48 -16.05
CA GLY A 138 -17.89 8.10 -15.86
C GLY A 138 -17.86 9.60 -15.61
N ARG A 139 -16.69 10.18 -15.36
CA ARG A 139 -16.52 11.63 -15.20
C ARG A 139 -16.67 12.38 -16.51
N ALA A 140 -16.49 11.72 -17.65
CA ALA A 140 -16.77 12.27 -18.97
C ALA A 140 -18.19 11.87 -19.44
N GLY A 141 -18.86 12.75 -20.18
CA GLY A 141 -20.12 12.46 -20.88
C GLY A 141 -21.40 12.60 -20.06
N ARG A 142 -21.55 13.61 -19.23
CA ARG A 142 -22.74 13.78 -18.35
C ARG A 142 -24.03 14.22 -19.02
N LYS A 143 -23.98 14.90 -20.16
CA LYS A 143 -25.18 15.53 -20.78
C LYS A 143 -25.78 14.76 -21.95
N GLY A 144 -25.52 13.46 -22.06
CA GLY A 144 -25.98 12.69 -23.22
C GLY A 144 -25.14 12.88 -24.50
N GLU A 145 -24.05 13.65 -24.41
CA GLU A 145 -23.08 13.86 -25.47
C GLU A 145 -22.10 12.69 -25.57
N GLU A 146 -21.46 12.54 -26.73
CA GLU A 146 -20.40 11.54 -26.91
C GLU A 146 -19.22 11.85 -25.99
N SER A 147 -18.62 10.83 -25.41
CA SER A 147 -17.45 10.96 -24.53
C SER A 147 -16.39 9.92 -24.83
N LEU A 148 -15.17 10.25 -24.48
CA LEU A 148 -14.01 9.38 -24.66
C LEU A 148 -13.36 9.08 -23.30
N ALA A 149 -13.19 7.80 -23.00
CA ALA A 149 -12.33 7.34 -21.92
C ALA A 149 -11.07 6.68 -22.52
N VAL A 150 -9.89 7.09 -22.08
CA VAL A 150 -8.62 6.52 -22.55
C VAL A 150 -7.91 5.90 -21.36
N PHE A 151 -7.75 4.58 -21.36
CA PHE A 151 -6.93 3.87 -20.40
C PHE A 151 -5.50 3.79 -20.92
N ILE A 152 -4.57 4.48 -20.26
CA ILE A 152 -3.15 4.54 -20.61
C ILE A 152 -2.40 3.58 -19.70
N ALA A 153 -1.95 2.45 -20.24
CA ALA A 153 -1.34 1.39 -19.46
C ALA A 153 0.05 1.76 -18.96
N HIS A 154 0.34 1.43 -17.71
CA HIS A 154 1.72 1.34 -17.23
C HIS A 154 2.40 0.08 -17.78
N ASP A 155 3.72 0.08 -17.81
CA ASP A 155 4.49 -1.14 -18.05
C ASP A 155 4.56 -1.97 -16.75
N LEU A 156 3.38 -2.30 -16.21
CA LEU A 156 3.17 -3.08 -15.00
C LEU A 156 2.32 -4.32 -15.32
N PRO A 157 2.47 -5.38 -14.52
CA PRO A 157 1.87 -6.69 -14.83
C PRO A 157 0.38 -6.63 -15.11
N ILE A 158 -0.39 -5.99 -14.22
CA ILE A 158 -1.85 -5.94 -14.32
C ILE A 158 -2.31 -5.13 -15.54
N ASP A 159 -1.66 -3.99 -15.80
CA ASP A 159 -2.00 -3.12 -16.92
C ASP A 159 -1.76 -3.85 -18.26
N GLN A 160 -0.61 -4.52 -18.38
CA GLN A 160 -0.27 -5.30 -19.56
C GLN A 160 -1.15 -6.53 -19.73
N TYR A 161 -1.62 -7.15 -18.64
CA TYR A 161 -2.63 -8.20 -18.68
C TYR A 161 -3.95 -7.68 -19.26
N LEU A 162 -4.44 -6.54 -18.77
CA LEU A 162 -5.68 -5.90 -19.25
C LEU A 162 -5.58 -5.45 -20.72
N MET A 163 -4.40 -4.98 -21.16
CA MET A 163 -4.15 -4.66 -22.56
C MET A 163 -4.29 -5.87 -23.50
N ARG A 164 -3.90 -7.06 -23.02
CA ARG A 164 -4.01 -8.31 -23.79
C ARG A 164 -5.39 -8.94 -23.71
N ARG A 165 -6.15 -8.61 -22.65
CA ARG A 165 -7.46 -9.21 -22.34
C ARG A 165 -8.49 -8.13 -22.01
N PRO A 166 -8.87 -7.29 -22.98
CA PRO A 166 -9.87 -6.24 -22.77
C PRO A 166 -11.25 -6.79 -22.38
N GLU A 167 -11.56 -8.04 -22.77
CA GLU A 167 -12.78 -8.76 -22.36
C GLU A 167 -12.93 -8.87 -20.85
N TYR A 168 -11.83 -8.88 -20.10
CA TYR A 168 -11.86 -8.85 -18.63
C TYR A 168 -12.60 -7.62 -18.09
N PHE A 169 -12.50 -6.50 -18.81
CA PHE A 169 -13.12 -5.23 -18.43
C PHE A 169 -14.61 -5.16 -18.79
N PHE A 170 -14.97 -5.70 -19.94
CA PHE A 170 -16.31 -5.50 -20.52
C PHE A 170 -17.26 -6.63 -20.19
N ASP A 171 -16.76 -7.85 -20.04
CA ASP A 171 -17.58 -9.05 -19.91
C ASP A 171 -17.76 -9.50 -18.45
N ARG A 172 -17.02 -8.91 -17.51
CA ARG A 172 -17.15 -9.23 -16.09
C ARG A 172 -17.97 -8.19 -15.33
N SER A 173 -18.75 -8.69 -14.36
CA SER A 173 -19.33 -7.81 -13.34
C SER A 173 -18.24 -7.13 -12.52
N PRO A 174 -18.48 -5.91 -12.01
CA PRO A 174 -17.60 -5.32 -11.00
C PRO A 174 -17.39 -6.30 -9.85
N GLU A 175 -16.24 -6.19 -9.23
CA GLU A 175 -15.80 -7.05 -8.15
C GLU A 175 -16.75 -6.98 -6.94
N ASN A 176 -16.86 -8.09 -6.21
CA ASN A 176 -17.57 -8.10 -4.93
C ASN A 176 -16.69 -7.47 -3.85
N ALA A 177 -17.24 -6.53 -3.11
CA ALA A 177 -16.55 -5.92 -1.97
C ALA A 177 -16.21 -6.97 -0.91
N ILE A 178 -14.97 -6.93 -0.44
CA ILE A 178 -14.51 -7.67 0.73
C ILE A 178 -14.56 -6.72 1.91
N ILE A 179 -15.25 -7.10 2.97
CA ILE A 179 -15.38 -6.33 4.20
C ILE A 179 -15.10 -7.21 5.41
N ASN A 180 -14.32 -6.69 6.34
CA ASN A 180 -14.18 -7.24 7.67
C ASN A 180 -15.03 -6.44 8.66
N ALA A 181 -16.31 -6.81 8.78
CA ALA A 181 -17.25 -6.14 9.68
C ALA A 181 -16.89 -6.33 11.16
N ALA A 182 -16.10 -7.35 11.48
CA ALA A 182 -15.66 -7.65 12.83
C ALA A 182 -14.31 -7.00 13.20
N ASN A 183 -13.72 -6.19 12.32
CA ASN A 183 -12.45 -5.51 12.60
C ASN A 183 -12.56 -4.65 13.88
N PRO A 184 -11.88 -5.02 14.97
CA PRO A 184 -12.06 -4.39 16.27
C PRO A 184 -11.55 -2.94 16.31
N TYR A 185 -10.60 -2.57 15.45
CA TYR A 185 -10.07 -1.20 15.36
C TYR A 185 -11.12 -0.25 14.77
N ILE A 186 -11.80 -0.68 13.70
CA ILE A 186 -12.90 0.07 13.07
C ILE A 186 -14.09 0.12 14.01
N LEU A 187 -14.46 -1.03 14.57
CA LEU A 187 -15.63 -1.18 15.43
C LEU A 187 -15.54 -0.31 16.71
N ALA A 188 -14.35 -0.18 17.31
CA ALA A 188 -14.14 0.72 18.45
C ALA A 188 -14.47 2.19 18.10
N GLY A 189 -14.08 2.65 16.90
CA GLY A 189 -14.43 3.99 16.41
C GLY A 189 -15.95 4.17 16.24
N HIS A 190 -16.60 3.17 15.65
CA HIS A 190 -18.05 3.19 15.45
C HIS A 190 -18.83 3.16 16.75
N LEU A 191 -18.40 2.37 17.76
CA LEU A 191 -19.03 2.34 19.08
C LEU A 191 -18.92 3.69 19.80
N ARG A 192 -17.77 4.39 19.67
CA ARG A 192 -17.64 5.77 20.17
C ARG A 192 -18.63 6.71 19.50
N ALA A 193 -18.68 6.68 18.18
CA ALA A 193 -19.57 7.54 17.39
C ALA A 193 -21.05 7.27 17.73
N ALA A 194 -21.47 6.01 17.77
CA ALA A 194 -22.83 5.62 18.15
C ALA A 194 -23.20 6.10 19.56
N SER A 195 -22.28 5.98 20.52
CA SER A 195 -22.49 6.40 21.92
C SER A 195 -22.67 7.91 22.09
N VAL A 196 -22.24 8.73 21.11
CA VAL A 196 -22.49 10.18 21.05
C VAL A 196 -23.93 10.46 20.59
N GLU A 197 -24.39 9.74 19.58
CA GLU A 197 -25.69 9.97 18.98
C GLU A 197 -26.82 9.54 19.93
N LEU A 198 -26.76 8.30 20.41
CA LEU A 198 -27.71 7.73 21.35
C LEU A 198 -27.00 6.75 22.30
N PRO A 199 -27.52 6.53 23.53
CA PRO A 199 -27.00 5.48 24.39
C PRO A 199 -27.10 4.11 23.73
N VAL A 200 -25.97 3.44 23.53
CA VAL A 200 -25.91 2.10 22.92
C VAL A 200 -26.44 1.08 23.92
N THR A 201 -27.49 0.36 23.59
CA THR A 201 -28.10 -0.65 24.45
C THR A 201 -27.39 -2.01 24.34
N ALA A 202 -27.61 -2.90 25.31
CA ALA A 202 -27.08 -4.26 25.26
C ALA A 202 -27.58 -5.06 24.04
N ALA A 203 -28.81 -4.84 23.60
CA ALA A 203 -29.36 -5.47 22.39
C ALA A 203 -28.70 -4.94 21.10
N GLU A 204 -28.37 -3.65 21.06
CA GLU A 204 -27.67 -3.05 19.91
C GLU A 204 -26.22 -3.52 19.81
N LEU A 205 -25.55 -3.82 20.93
CA LEU A 205 -24.19 -4.39 20.89
C LEU A 205 -24.12 -5.71 20.11
N GLU A 206 -25.16 -6.54 20.16
CA GLU A 206 -25.22 -7.77 19.39
C GLU A 206 -25.24 -7.47 17.87
N ALA A 207 -25.91 -6.40 17.46
CA ALA A 207 -25.95 -5.97 16.06
C ALA A 207 -24.60 -5.42 15.56
N PHE A 208 -23.76 -4.87 16.44
CA PHE A 208 -22.41 -4.43 16.13
C PHE A 208 -21.40 -5.59 15.97
N GLY A 209 -21.78 -6.83 16.35
CA GLY A 209 -20.95 -8.01 16.18
C GLY A 209 -20.31 -8.55 17.46
N GLU A 210 -19.65 -9.68 17.34
CA GLU A 210 -19.18 -10.50 18.46
C GLU A 210 -18.16 -9.80 19.40
N TYR A 211 -17.38 -8.86 18.91
CA TYR A 211 -16.37 -8.13 19.69
C TYR A 211 -16.91 -6.85 20.36
N ALA A 212 -18.09 -6.39 19.97
CA ALA A 212 -18.65 -5.15 20.49
C ALA A 212 -18.84 -5.13 22.02
N PRO A 213 -19.29 -6.23 22.68
CA PRO A 213 -19.38 -6.26 24.13
C PRO A 213 -18.04 -6.14 24.85
N ALA A 214 -16.97 -6.72 24.30
CA ALA A 214 -15.63 -6.59 24.87
C ALA A 214 -15.07 -5.18 24.66
N LEU A 215 -15.28 -4.61 23.46
CA LEU A 215 -14.82 -3.27 23.12
C LEU A 215 -15.51 -2.19 23.95
N ILE A 216 -16.84 -2.27 24.15
CA ILE A 216 -17.55 -1.28 24.95
C ILE A 216 -17.12 -1.35 26.42
N ALA A 217 -16.78 -2.56 26.92
CA ALA A 217 -16.24 -2.72 28.26
C ALA A 217 -14.85 -2.06 28.41
N ILE A 218 -13.99 -2.18 27.38
CA ILE A 218 -12.70 -1.49 27.36
C ILE A 218 -12.90 0.03 27.32
N LEU A 219 -13.84 0.53 26.52
CA LEU A 219 -14.15 1.96 26.46
C LEU A 219 -14.72 2.48 27.80
N GLU A 220 -15.52 1.69 28.49
CA GLU A 220 -16.06 2.01 29.84
C GLU A 220 -14.95 2.02 30.90
N GLU A 221 -14.08 1.02 30.91
CA GLU A 221 -12.91 0.95 31.81
C GLU A 221 -12.00 2.19 31.66
N ARG A 222 -11.89 2.72 30.43
CA ARG A 222 -11.10 3.91 30.12
C ARG A 222 -11.82 5.23 30.41
N GLY A 223 -13.10 5.15 30.78
CA GLY A 223 -13.94 6.33 31.02
C GLY A 223 -14.32 7.10 29.74
N GLU A 224 -14.14 6.50 28.58
CA GLU A 224 -14.55 7.09 27.29
C GLU A 224 -16.07 6.99 27.12
N VAL A 225 -16.68 5.96 27.63
CA VAL A 225 -18.13 5.82 27.74
C VAL A 225 -18.54 5.55 29.19
N ILE A 226 -19.74 5.95 29.57
CA ILE A 226 -20.33 5.67 30.89
C ILE A 226 -21.64 4.88 30.71
N ARG A 227 -21.84 3.91 31.59
CA ARG A 227 -23.08 3.14 31.64
C ARG A 227 -24.19 3.95 32.30
N THR A 228 -25.32 4.07 31.62
CA THR A 228 -26.55 4.71 32.12
C THR A 228 -27.69 3.71 32.17
N ARG A 229 -28.84 4.08 32.71
CA ARG A 229 -30.07 3.23 32.69
C ARG A 229 -30.55 2.90 31.27
N ARG A 230 -30.16 3.70 30.25
CA ARG A 230 -30.55 3.55 28.83
C ARG A 230 -29.48 2.89 27.96
N GLY A 231 -28.31 2.57 28.50
CA GLY A 231 -27.19 2.03 27.75
C GLY A 231 -25.91 2.81 27.99
N TRP A 232 -24.88 2.58 27.17
CA TRP A 232 -23.60 3.27 27.23
C TRP A 232 -23.64 4.57 26.43
N ARG A 233 -23.21 5.67 27.06
CA ARG A 233 -23.17 7.01 26.49
C ARG A 233 -21.74 7.52 26.50
N TRP A 234 -21.38 8.28 25.44
CA TRP A 234 -20.09 8.96 25.36
C TRP A 234 -19.87 9.91 26.55
N ALA A 235 -18.69 9.84 27.14
CA ALA A 235 -18.26 10.68 28.27
C ALA A 235 -16.98 11.47 27.97
N GLY A 236 -16.32 11.19 26.85
CA GLY A 236 -15.12 11.92 26.40
C GLY A 236 -15.42 13.32 25.89
N ARG A 237 -14.38 14.00 25.43
CA ARG A 237 -14.48 15.32 24.79
C ARG A 237 -14.38 15.16 23.27
N GLY A 238 -14.95 16.11 22.52
CA GLY A 238 -14.88 16.13 21.06
C GLY A 238 -15.99 15.34 20.36
N PHE A 239 -15.81 15.11 19.08
CA PHE A 239 -16.75 14.41 18.20
C PHE A 239 -16.09 13.18 17.58
N PRO A 240 -16.25 11.99 18.17
CA PRO A 240 -15.52 10.78 17.75
C PRO A 240 -15.72 10.35 16.30
N ALA A 241 -16.84 10.73 15.68
CA ALA A 241 -17.07 10.40 14.27
C ALA A 241 -16.06 11.09 13.33
N SER A 242 -15.46 12.22 13.74
CA SER A 242 -14.37 12.86 12.97
C SER A 242 -13.09 12.03 12.93
N ASP A 243 -12.92 11.14 13.89
CA ASP A 243 -11.73 10.28 14.01
C ASP A 243 -11.88 8.97 13.21
N VAL A 244 -13.12 8.66 12.77
CA VAL A 244 -13.40 7.52 11.89
C VAL A 244 -13.05 7.89 10.46
N LYS A 245 -11.87 7.45 10.01
CA LYS A 245 -11.38 7.75 8.66
C LYS A 245 -11.75 6.62 7.70
N LEU A 246 -12.34 6.96 6.56
CA LEU A 246 -12.80 5.98 5.57
C LEU A 246 -11.71 5.46 4.62
N ARG A 247 -10.57 6.16 4.51
CA ARG A 247 -9.51 5.83 3.54
C ARG A 247 -8.13 5.65 4.16
N ASN A 248 -7.87 6.33 5.26
CA ASN A 248 -6.55 6.33 5.88
C ASN A 248 -6.72 6.23 7.39
N MET A 249 -6.24 5.14 7.96
CA MET A 249 -6.31 4.87 9.39
C MET A 249 -5.06 5.37 10.15
N ALA A 250 -4.23 6.23 9.52
CA ALA A 250 -3.11 6.85 10.20
C ALA A 250 -3.61 7.67 11.40
N GLU A 251 -3.06 7.39 12.57
CA GLU A 251 -3.44 8.05 13.84
C GLU A 251 -3.12 9.55 13.81
N ASN A 252 -2.09 9.94 13.07
CA ASN A 252 -1.54 11.29 13.05
C ASN A 252 -1.67 11.95 11.68
N THR A 253 -1.86 13.26 11.71
CA THR A 253 -1.83 14.13 10.53
C THR A 253 -0.82 15.24 10.77
N TYR A 254 0.06 15.46 9.80
CA TYR A 254 1.06 16.52 9.81
C TYR A 254 0.57 17.71 9.02
N THR A 255 0.83 18.90 9.51
CA THR A 255 0.56 20.16 8.79
C THR A 255 1.79 20.57 7.99
N ILE A 256 1.61 20.97 6.74
CA ILE A 256 2.70 21.44 5.87
C ILE A 256 2.66 22.96 5.87
N VAL A 257 3.78 23.57 6.30
CA VAL A 257 3.92 25.01 6.51
C VAL A 257 5.01 25.55 5.59
N ASP A 258 4.62 26.42 4.68
CA ASP A 258 5.55 27.18 3.84
C ASP A 258 6.11 28.36 4.62
N THR A 259 7.42 28.43 4.71
CA THR A 259 8.21 29.46 5.41
C THR A 259 8.89 30.44 4.46
N SER A 260 8.61 30.38 3.14
CA SER A 260 9.29 31.20 2.12
C SER A 260 8.89 32.68 2.17
N SER A 261 7.73 32.99 2.76
CA SER A 261 7.20 34.35 2.76
C SER A 261 7.75 35.18 3.91
N GLU A 262 8.24 36.39 3.60
CA GLU A 262 8.60 37.39 4.63
C GLU A 262 7.40 37.87 5.48
N THR A 263 6.18 37.66 4.99
CA THR A 263 4.94 38.10 5.67
C THR A 263 4.43 37.09 6.69
N GLY A 264 5.08 35.94 6.83
CA GLY A 264 4.77 34.91 7.83
C GLY A 264 4.53 33.52 7.24
N ASN A 265 4.49 32.54 8.12
CA ASN A 265 4.30 31.13 7.79
C ASN A 265 2.88 30.89 7.24
N ARG A 266 2.78 30.14 6.14
CA ARG A 266 1.52 29.79 5.49
C ARG A 266 1.29 28.28 5.54
N VAL A 267 0.15 27.83 6.04
CA VAL A 267 -0.28 26.44 5.89
C VAL A 267 -0.71 26.22 4.46
N ILE A 268 -0.10 25.24 3.77
CA ILE A 268 -0.44 24.89 2.38
C ILE A 268 -1.10 23.52 2.25
N GLY A 269 -1.10 22.70 3.30
CA GLY A 269 -1.73 21.40 3.21
C GLY A 269 -1.56 20.56 4.46
N THR A 270 -2.11 19.35 4.38
CA THR A 270 -1.98 18.33 5.42
C THR A 270 -1.63 16.97 4.80
N ILE A 271 -0.92 16.14 5.55
CA ILE A 271 -0.47 14.82 5.13
C ILE A 271 -0.54 13.84 6.31
N ASP A 272 -0.90 12.59 6.06
CA ASP A 272 -0.87 11.53 7.06
C ASP A 272 0.57 11.14 7.44
N GLU A 273 0.74 10.51 8.60
CA GLU A 273 2.05 10.21 9.18
C GLU A 273 2.93 9.33 8.29
N LEU A 274 2.37 8.25 7.73
CA LEU A 274 3.12 7.36 6.84
C LEU A 274 3.57 8.10 5.57
N SER A 275 2.66 8.82 4.96
CA SER A 275 2.97 9.67 3.80
C SER A 275 3.92 10.82 4.17
N ALA A 276 3.90 11.32 5.42
CA ALA A 276 4.82 12.35 5.86
C ALA A 276 6.26 11.84 5.89
N PHE A 277 6.48 10.63 6.40
CA PHE A 277 7.80 10.01 6.43
C PHE A 277 8.34 9.69 5.03
N GLU A 278 7.45 9.47 4.07
CA GLU A 278 7.82 9.19 2.68
C GLU A 278 8.01 10.46 1.81
N GLN A 279 7.26 11.54 2.07
CA GLN A 279 7.13 12.67 1.14
C GLN A 279 7.60 14.00 1.70
N VAL A 280 7.62 14.18 3.05
CA VAL A 280 8.02 15.44 3.69
C VAL A 280 9.07 15.23 4.79
N HIS A 281 9.91 14.19 4.64
CA HIS A 281 11.11 14.03 5.46
C HIS A 281 12.12 15.17 5.21
N PRO A 282 13.06 15.44 6.11
CA PRO A 282 14.09 16.43 5.87
C PRO A 282 14.82 16.20 4.53
N GLU A 283 15.10 17.27 3.80
CA GLU A 283 15.66 17.30 2.44
C GLU A 283 14.76 16.69 1.33
N ALA A 284 13.51 16.28 1.63
CA ALA A 284 12.58 15.89 0.59
C ALA A 284 12.20 17.09 -0.29
N VAL A 285 11.94 16.81 -1.56
CA VAL A 285 11.33 17.77 -2.49
C VAL A 285 9.83 17.53 -2.52
N TYR A 286 9.10 18.45 -1.90
CA TYR A 286 7.64 18.44 -1.90
C TYR A 286 7.11 19.29 -3.05
N MET A 287 6.10 18.78 -3.75
CA MET A 287 5.48 19.50 -4.86
C MET A 287 4.06 19.95 -4.49
N HIS A 288 3.73 21.20 -4.79
CA HIS A 288 2.42 21.77 -4.55
C HIS A 288 2.03 22.75 -5.65
N GLU A 289 0.93 22.50 -6.34
CA GLU A 289 0.47 23.27 -7.52
C GLU A 289 1.56 23.48 -8.60
N GLY A 290 2.44 22.48 -8.77
CA GLY A 290 3.54 22.52 -9.74
C GLY A 290 4.80 23.28 -9.28
N GLU A 291 4.75 23.93 -8.12
CA GLU A 291 5.92 24.52 -7.47
C GLU A 291 6.69 23.48 -6.67
N THR A 292 8.00 23.68 -6.56
CA THR A 292 8.91 22.81 -5.81
C THR A 292 9.34 23.46 -4.53
N PHE A 293 9.25 22.69 -3.43
CA PHE A 293 9.64 23.11 -2.10
C PHE A 293 10.62 22.11 -1.51
N LEU A 294 11.64 22.59 -0.83
CA LEU A 294 12.54 21.74 -0.06
C LEU A 294 12.09 21.69 1.40
N VAL A 295 12.02 20.49 1.96
CA VAL A 295 11.67 20.30 3.37
C VAL A 295 12.90 20.60 4.22
N SER A 296 12.80 21.64 5.05
CA SER A 296 13.86 22.03 5.99
C SER A 296 13.83 21.23 7.29
N ASP A 297 12.63 20.90 7.78
CA ASP A 297 12.45 20.15 9.02
C ASP A 297 11.10 19.41 9.05
N LEU A 298 11.10 18.24 9.69
CA LEU A 298 9.90 17.50 10.04
C LEU A 298 9.81 17.37 11.57
N ASN A 299 9.03 18.25 12.19
CA ASN A 299 8.84 18.24 13.62
C ASN A 299 7.83 17.15 14.03
N LEU A 300 8.34 16.05 14.57
CA LEU A 300 7.55 14.88 14.97
C LEU A 300 6.64 15.16 16.18
N THR A 301 7.05 16.09 17.05
CA THR A 301 6.30 16.43 18.27
C THR A 301 5.13 17.35 17.97
N GLU A 302 5.35 18.40 17.20
CA GLU A 302 4.32 19.35 16.79
C GLU A 302 3.50 18.88 15.60
N LYS A 303 3.98 17.83 14.91
CA LYS A 303 3.40 17.29 13.68
C LYS A 303 3.30 18.32 12.57
N VAL A 304 4.42 18.99 12.34
CA VAL A 304 4.57 20.04 11.33
C VAL A 304 5.77 19.74 10.45
N ALA A 305 5.57 19.83 9.13
CA ALA A 305 6.65 19.84 8.15
C ALA A 305 6.87 21.29 7.70
N TYR A 306 8.07 21.82 7.88
CA TYR A 306 8.47 23.14 7.44
C TYR A 306 9.14 23.04 6.07
N ILE A 307 8.64 23.81 5.13
CA ILE A 307 9.14 23.80 3.76
C ILE A 307 9.45 25.23 3.29
N HIS A 308 10.30 25.34 2.29
CA HIS A 308 10.58 26.61 1.61
C HIS A 308 10.69 26.40 0.11
N THR A 309 10.37 27.42 -0.67
CA THR A 309 10.46 27.39 -2.12
C THR A 309 11.89 27.09 -2.56
N ALA A 310 12.07 26.16 -3.47
CA ALA A 310 13.37 25.79 -4.01
C ALA A 310 13.25 25.50 -5.52
N ASP A 311 14.14 26.09 -6.30
CA ASP A 311 14.24 25.79 -7.74
C ASP A 311 15.21 24.63 -7.92
N VAL A 312 14.67 23.44 -8.04
CA VAL A 312 15.43 22.19 -8.20
C VAL A 312 14.96 21.45 -9.44
N ASP A 313 15.87 20.72 -10.08
CA ASP A 313 15.61 19.93 -11.30
C ASP A 313 15.38 18.45 -11.04
N TYR A 314 15.12 18.09 -9.76
CA TYR A 314 14.87 16.71 -9.32
C TYR A 314 13.71 16.63 -8.33
N PHE A 315 13.17 15.43 -8.16
CA PHE A 315 12.29 15.08 -7.06
C PHE A 315 12.91 13.97 -6.20
N THR A 316 12.38 13.75 -5.01
CA THR A 316 12.87 12.73 -4.09
C THR A 316 11.91 11.55 -4.02
N GLN A 317 12.48 10.36 -3.85
CA GLN A 317 11.75 9.13 -3.59
C GLN A 317 12.36 8.41 -2.38
N SER A 318 11.57 8.22 -1.34
CA SER A 318 11.97 7.51 -0.13
C SER A 318 12.29 6.04 -0.40
N VAL A 319 13.20 5.48 0.40
CA VAL A 319 13.55 4.07 0.45
C VAL A 319 13.21 3.57 1.84
N THR A 320 12.33 2.57 1.90
CA THR A 320 11.79 2.02 3.14
C THR A 320 12.16 0.55 3.28
N GLU A 321 12.68 0.17 4.43
CA GLU A 321 12.86 -1.23 4.84
C GLU A 321 11.58 -1.70 5.55
N THR A 322 11.11 -2.89 5.19
CA THR A 322 9.92 -3.50 5.80
C THR A 322 10.31 -4.81 6.47
N LYS A 323 9.96 -4.94 7.75
CA LYS A 323 10.10 -6.17 8.54
C LYS A 323 8.74 -6.62 9.03
N VAL A 324 8.55 -7.94 9.10
CA VAL A 324 7.30 -8.53 9.58
C VAL A 324 7.60 -9.38 10.81
N GLN A 325 6.81 -9.19 11.86
CA GLN A 325 6.81 -10.04 13.04
C GLN A 325 5.47 -10.76 13.14
N ILE A 326 5.49 -12.09 13.26
CA ILE A 326 4.30 -12.89 13.53
C ILE A 326 3.92 -12.71 15.00
N ASP A 327 2.72 -12.22 15.26
CA ASP A 327 2.18 -12.04 16.61
C ASP A 327 1.32 -13.22 17.03
N ALA A 328 0.53 -13.78 16.10
CA ALA A 328 -0.29 -14.95 16.31
C ALA A 328 -0.60 -15.65 14.99
N GLU A 329 -0.49 -16.97 14.97
CA GLU A 329 -0.99 -17.82 13.90
C GLU A 329 -2.43 -18.24 14.23
N GLU A 330 -3.38 -17.92 13.36
CA GLU A 330 -4.79 -18.25 13.53
C GLU A 330 -5.19 -19.49 12.74
N GLN A 331 -4.67 -19.62 11.54
CA GLN A 331 -4.94 -20.72 10.63
C GLN A 331 -3.65 -21.16 9.94
N SER A 332 -3.55 -22.45 9.68
CA SER A 332 -2.40 -23.05 9.02
C SER A 332 -2.86 -24.23 8.20
N LYS A 333 -2.27 -24.42 7.05
CA LYS A 333 -2.51 -25.57 6.17
C LYS A 333 -1.25 -26.01 5.46
N GLN A 334 -1.11 -27.31 5.30
CA GLN A 334 -0.15 -27.84 4.35
C GLN A 334 -0.70 -27.60 2.93
N TRP A 335 0.03 -26.85 2.14
CA TRP A 335 -0.26 -26.65 0.73
C TRP A 335 0.89 -27.20 -0.10
N ARG A 336 0.64 -28.37 -0.69
CA ARG A 336 1.68 -29.14 -1.42
C ARG A 336 2.89 -29.37 -0.50
N ARG A 337 4.09 -28.88 -0.88
CA ARG A 337 5.33 -29.00 -0.09
C ARG A 337 5.56 -27.82 0.87
N SER A 338 4.71 -26.82 0.83
CA SER A 338 4.85 -25.59 1.62
C SER A 338 3.87 -25.57 2.78
N GLN A 339 4.28 -24.92 3.86
CA GLN A 339 3.39 -24.48 4.91
C GLN A 339 2.83 -23.10 4.53
N VAL A 340 1.51 -22.97 4.58
CA VAL A 340 0.84 -21.68 4.38
C VAL A 340 0.01 -21.38 5.60
N SER A 341 0.22 -20.22 6.18
CA SER A 341 -0.46 -19.80 7.40
C SER A 341 -1.10 -18.42 7.23
N PHE A 342 -2.02 -18.10 8.13
CA PHE A 342 -2.70 -16.81 8.22
C PHE A 342 -2.81 -16.41 9.68
N GLY A 343 -2.69 -15.14 9.97
CA GLY A 343 -2.89 -14.62 11.31
C GLY A 343 -2.46 -13.16 11.47
N ASP A 344 -2.28 -12.78 12.72
CA ASP A 344 -1.91 -11.43 13.13
C ASP A 344 -0.41 -11.20 13.01
N VAL A 345 -0.03 -10.07 12.44
CA VAL A 345 1.36 -9.65 12.31
C VAL A 345 1.54 -8.17 12.69
N THR A 346 2.75 -7.82 13.11
CA THR A 346 3.21 -6.44 13.20
C THR A 346 4.21 -6.18 12.07
N VAL A 347 3.83 -5.27 11.17
CA VAL A 347 4.69 -4.81 10.07
C VAL A 347 5.39 -3.53 10.50
N THR A 348 6.72 -3.54 10.48
CA THR A 348 7.55 -2.39 10.84
C THR A 348 8.17 -1.81 9.58
N ASN A 349 7.87 -0.54 9.29
CA ASN A 349 8.44 0.21 8.18
C ASN A 349 9.44 1.25 8.72
N LEU A 350 10.63 1.27 8.13
CA LEU A 350 11.69 2.23 8.44
C LEU A 350 12.11 2.94 7.14
N THR A 351 11.79 4.22 7.04
CA THR A 351 12.35 5.07 5.98
C THR A 351 13.72 5.55 6.43
N TYR A 352 14.79 5.09 5.76
CA TYR A 352 16.18 5.29 6.18
C TYR A 352 17.01 6.07 5.19
N MET A 353 16.54 6.18 3.94
CA MET A 353 17.19 6.97 2.89
C MET A 353 16.19 7.44 1.84
N PHE A 354 16.63 8.31 0.96
CA PHE A 354 15.91 8.69 -0.24
C PHE A 354 16.87 8.82 -1.42
N ARG A 355 16.35 8.69 -2.62
CA ARG A 355 17.07 8.95 -3.86
C ARG A 355 16.55 10.22 -4.52
N LYS A 356 17.48 10.97 -5.14
CA LYS A 356 17.19 12.14 -5.96
C LYS A 356 17.06 11.69 -7.41
N ILE A 357 15.93 11.99 -8.02
CA ILE A 357 15.60 11.54 -9.39
C ILE A 357 15.36 12.78 -10.24
N LYS A 358 16.15 12.93 -11.29
CA LYS A 358 16.08 14.08 -12.19
C LYS A 358 14.72 14.14 -12.90
N PHE A 359 14.18 15.34 -13.03
CA PHE A 359 12.99 15.55 -13.84
C PHE A 359 13.27 15.16 -15.30
N TYR A 360 12.26 14.68 -16.01
CA TYR A 360 12.28 14.27 -17.41
C TYR A 360 13.15 13.04 -17.72
N GLU A 361 14.41 13.03 -17.33
CA GLU A 361 15.38 11.96 -17.63
C GLU A 361 15.18 10.72 -16.75
N ARG A 362 14.66 10.91 -15.53
CA ARG A 362 14.47 9.88 -14.51
C ARG A 362 15.74 9.20 -14.01
N ASP A 363 16.87 9.79 -14.27
CA ASP A 363 18.15 9.31 -13.77
C ASP A 363 18.28 9.59 -12.28
N SER A 364 18.80 8.61 -11.55
CA SER A 364 19.18 8.81 -10.15
C SER A 364 20.47 9.60 -10.09
N ILE A 365 20.42 10.79 -9.50
CA ILE A 365 21.57 11.70 -9.38
C ILE A 365 22.22 11.66 -8.00
N GLY A 366 21.70 10.82 -7.08
CA GLY A 366 22.28 10.65 -5.76
C GLY A 366 21.25 10.16 -4.73
N PHE A 367 21.77 9.91 -3.53
CA PHE A 367 20.99 9.45 -2.38
C PHE A 367 21.22 10.39 -1.19
N GLY A 368 20.26 10.41 -0.26
CA GLY A 368 20.41 11.06 1.04
C GLY A 368 19.96 10.11 2.15
N LYS A 369 20.56 10.25 3.34
CA LYS A 369 20.18 9.46 4.52
C LYS A 369 19.12 10.22 5.31
N VAL A 370 18.18 9.47 5.90
CA VAL A 370 17.13 10.01 6.76
C VAL A 370 17.13 9.24 8.07
N SER A 371 16.92 9.95 9.17
CA SER A 371 16.75 9.34 10.49
C SER A 371 15.33 9.60 10.98
N LEU A 372 14.44 8.65 10.73
CA LEU A 372 13.04 8.70 11.13
C LEU A 372 12.72 7.54 12.08
N PRO A 373 11.69 7.70 12.94
CA PRO A 373 11.23 6.59 13.77
C PRO A 373 10.62 5.48 12.90
N GLN A 374 10.67 4.26 13.43
CA GLN A 374 9.95 3.14 12.84
C GLN A 374 8.45 3.35 12.97
N HIS A 375 7.73 3.00 11.92
CA HIS A 375 6.27 2.97 11.91
C HIS A 375 5.79 1.52 12.00
N GLU A 376 5.04 1.20 13.06
CA GLU A 376 4.48 -0.12 13.30
C GLU A 376 3.01 -0.16 12.84
N LEU A 377 2.67 -1.17 12.04
CA LEU A 377 1.33 -1.48 11.61
C LEU A 377 0.94 -2.88 12.12
N ALA A 378 0.04 -2.94 13.07
CA ALA A 378 -0.59 -4.19 13.48
C ALA A 378 -1.69 -4.54 12.47
N THR A 379 -1.56 -5.70 11.79
CA THR A 379 -2.45 -6.09 10.70
C THR A 379 -2.57 -7.60 10.58
N ALA A 380 -3.30 -8.08 9.58
CA ALA A 380 -3.39 -9.48 9.21
C ALA A 380 -2.49 -9.79 8.01
N ALA A 381 -1.88 -10.97 7.99
CA ALA A 381 -1.09 -11.48 6.88
C ALA A 381 -1.39 -12.95 6.59
N ALA A 382 -1.24 -13.30 5.32
CA ALA A 382 -0.98 -14.67 4.88
C ALA A 382 0.51 -14.82 4.64
N TRP A 383 1.11 -15.96 5.00
CA TRP A 383 2.50 -16.20 4.68
C TRP A 383 2.73 -17.62 4.17
N LEU A 384 3.69 -17.73 3.27
CA LEU A 384 4.10 -18.95 2.61
C LEU A 384 5.58 -19.19 2.90
N GLU A 385 5.88 -20.29 3.58
CA GLU A 385 7.24 -20.72 3.85
C GLU A 385 7.82 -21.41 2.62
N LEU A 386 9.01 -20.99 2.20
CA LEU A 386 9.67 -21.61 1.07
C LEU A 386 10.13 -23.02 1.43
N PRO A 387 9.69 -24.08 0.69
CA PRO A 387 10.14 -25.42 0.98
C PRO A 387 11.63 -25.58 0.67
N GLU A 388 12.30 -26.42 1.43
CA GLU A 388 13.73 -26.67 1.28
C GLU A 388 14.10 -27.18 -0.13
N SER A 389 13.17 -27.89 -0.79
CA SER A 389 13.33 -28.34 -2.17
C SER A 389 13.54 -27.16 -3.13
N ALA A 390 12.68 -26.15 -3.07
CA ALA A 390 12.77 -24.96 -3.93
C ALA A 390 14.04 -24.14 -3.63
N ALA A 391 14.39 -24.00 -2.34
CA ALA A 391 15.61 -23.30 -1.94
C ALA A 391 16.87 -24.01 -2.45
N ARG A 392 16.92 -25.34 -2.33
CA ARG A 392 18.04 -26.16 -2.85
C ARG A 392 18.11 -26.14 -4.37
N LEU A 393 16.99 -26.18 -5.08
CA LEU A 393 16.98 -26.07 -6.53
C LEU A 393 17.54 -24.71 -6.98
N ALA A 394 17.10 -23.61 -6.39
CA ALA A 394 17.65 -22.29 -6.70
C ALA A 394 19.16 -22.22 -6.44
N ALA A 395 19.62 -22.70 -5.27
CA ALA A 395 21.03 -22.74 -4.92
C ALA A 395 21.85 -23.66 -5.86
N GLY A 396 21.28 -24.77 -6.31
CA GLY A 396 21.91 -25.69 -7.29
C GLY A 396 22.19 -25.02 -8.64
N PHE A 397 21.44 -24.01 -9.00
CA PHE A 397 21.67 -23.15 -10.17
C PHE A 397 22.52 -21.90 -9.86
N GLY A 398 23.09 -21.80 -8.65
CA GLY A 398 23.85 -20.63 -8.21
C GLY A 398 23.00 -19.39 -8.00
N ARG A 399 21.69 -19.53 -7.71
CA ARG A 399 20.72 -18.44 -7.59
C ARG A 399 20.29 -18.22 -6.14
N ILE A 400 19.86 -17.00 -5.83
CA ILE A 400 19.46 -16.58 -4.48
C ILE A 400 17.93 -16.68 -4.37
N ALA A 401 17.44 -17.63 -3.57
CA ALA A 401 16.01 -17.90 -3.44
C ALA A 401 15.18 -16.69 -2.98
N THR A 402 15.72 -15.85 -2.09
CA THR A 402 15.05 -14.62 -1.63
C THR A 402 14.77 -13.63 -2.75
N GLU A 403 15.62 -13.54 -3.78
CA GLU A 403 15.37 -12.69 -4.94
C GLU A 403 14.19 -13.18 -5.78
N GLY A 404 14.10 -14.50 -5.97
CA GLY A 404 12.94 -15.10 -6.64
C GLY A 404 11.64 -14.86 -5.85
N LEU A 405 11.68 -15.00 -4.51
CA LEU A 405 10.52 -14.71 -3.65
C LEU A 405 10.11 -13.25 -3.69
N ILE A 406 11.06 -12.30 -3.73
CA ILE A 406 10.74 -10.87 -3.90
C ILE A 406 10.02 -10.65 -5.24
N GLY A 407 10.50 -11.28 -6.32
CA GLY A 407 9.85 -11.24 -7.63
C GLY A 407 8.43 -11.80 -7.59
N ILE A 408 8.23 -12.94 -6.92
CA ILE A 408 6.91 -13.56 -6.71
C ILE A 408 6.02 -12.67 -5.88
N GLY A 409 6.53 -12.06 -4.80
CA GLY A 409 5.79 -11.12 -3.96
C GLY A 409 5.30 -9.89 -4.74
N ASN A 410 6.16 -9.32 -5.58
CA ASN A 410 5.79 -8.21 -6.46
C ASN A 410 4.71 -8.63 -7.49
N ALA A 411 4.83 -9.83 -8.06
CA ALA A 411 3.81 -10.39 -8.95
C ALA A 411 2.50 -10.64 -8.19
N ALA A 412 2.55 -11.19 -6.97
CA ALA A 412 1.39 -11.43 -6.13
C ALA A 412 0.63 -10.14 -5.81
N SER A 413 1.35 -9.08 -5.37
CA SER A 413 0.72 -7.77 -5.11
C SER A 413 0.01 -7.19 -6.35
N ALA A 414 0.50 -7.51 -7.55
CA ALA A 414 -0.11 -7.08 -8.81
C ALA A 414 -1.32 -7.93 -9.22
N VAL A 415 -1.34 -9.24 -8.94
CA VAL A 415 -2.43 -10.13 -9.37
C VAL A 415 -3.55 -10.26 -8.35
N ILE A 416 -3.29 -10.09 -7.05
CA ILE A 416 -4.31 -10.18 -5.99
C ILE A 416 -5.52 -9.26 -6.23
N PRO A 417 -5.37 -8.03 -6.72
CA PRO A 417 -6.51 -7.18 -7.09
C PRO A 417 -7.47 -7.80 -8.11
N LEU A 418 -7.04 -8.80 -8.88
CA LEU A 418 -7.93 -9.54 -9.81
C LEU A 418 -8.86 -10.51 -9.07
N PHE A 419 -8.52 -10.89 -7.84
CA PHE A 419 -9.27 -11.83 -6.99
C PHE A 419 -9.99 -11.12 -5.85
N ALA A 420 -9.43 -9.99 -5.40
CA ALA A 420 -9.96 -9.17 -4.32
C ALA A 420 -10.23 -7.75 -4.82
N MET A 421 -11.36 -7.17 -4.45
CA MET A 421 -11.67 -5.77 -4.76
C MET A 421 -10.82 -4.85 -3.90
N CYS A 422 -9.57 -4.59 -4.32
CA CYS A 422 -8.64 -3.74 -3.61
C CYS A 422 -7.77 -2.94 -4.59
N ASP A 423 -7.26 -1.81 -4.11
CA ASP A 423 -6.15 -1.14 -4.77
C ASP A 423 -4.86 -1.95 -4.51
N PRO A 424 -3.94 -2.11 -5.47
CA PRO A 424 -2.62 -2.67 -5.22
C PRO A 424 -1.87 -2.00 -4.05
N MET A 425 -2.21 -0.76 -3.71
CA MET A 425 -1.65 -0.06 -2.55
C MET A 425 -2.24 -0.52 -1.20
N ASP A 426 -3.36 -1.26 -1.21
CA ASP A 426 -3.96 -1.82 0.00
C ASP A 426 -3.28 -3.11 0.47
N ILE A 427 -2.44 -3.70 -0.39
CA ILE A 427 -1.69 -4.92 -0.12
C ILE A 427 -0.20 -4.62 -0.06
N GLY A 428 0.47 -5.16 0.94
CA GLY A 428 1.92 -5.19 1.04
C GLY A 428 2.45 -6.61 0.90
N THR A 429 3.67 -6.72 0.40
CA THR A 429 4.42 -7.96 0.41
C THR A 429 5.80 -7.76 1.02
N ALA A 430 6.29 -8.74 1.74
CA ALA A 430 7.63 -8.74 2.30
C ALA A 430 8.21 -10.16 2.24
N VAL A 431 9.53 -10.24 2.16
CA VAL A 431 10.26 -11.51 2.28
C VAL A 431 11.14 -11.40 3.51
N ASP A 432 10.93 -12.28 4.47
CA ASP A 432 11.64 -12.31 5.75
C ASP A 432 11.85 -13.77 6.19
N SER A 433 12.91 -14.03 6.92
CA SER A 433 13.20 -15.37 7.50
C SER A 433 13.33 -15.33 9.03
N ALA A 434 13.21 -14.17 9.66
CA ALA A 434 13.46 -13.99 11.09
C ALA A 434 12.48 -14.77 11.99
N ASN A 435 11.22 -14.94 11.53
CA ASN A 435 10.19 -15.63 12.32
C ASN A 435 10.22 -17.16 12.16
N THR A 436 10.48 -17.62 10.96
CA THR A 436 10.29 -19.02 10.56
C THR A 436 11.62 -19.79 10.39
N GLY A 437 12.74 -19.06 10.32
CA GLY A 437 14.06 -19.63 10.04
C GLY A 437 14.29 -20.00 8.57
N VAL A 438 13.26 -19.87 7.71
CA VAL A 438 13.33 -20.12 6.27
C VAL A 438 12.83 -18.89 5.51
N PRO A 439 13.27 -18.67 4.27
CA PRO A 439 12.73 -17.60 3.45
C PRO A 439 11.20 -17.72 3.34
N THR A 440 10.49 -16.71 3.76
CA THR A 440 9.02 -16.70 3.85
C THR A 440 8.48 -15.48 3.14
N LEU A 441 7.50 -15.70 2.27
CA LEU A 441 6.75 -14.63 1.60
C LEU A 441 5.52 -14.27 2.44
N PHE A 442 5.47 -13.02 2.90
CA PHE A 442 4.31 -12.44 3.56
C PHE A 442 3.49 -11.61 2.57
N ILE A 443 2.16 -11.75 2.64
CA ILE A 443 1.17 -10.95 1.94
C ILE A 443 0.27 -10.36 3.02
N TYR A 444 0.29 -9.05 3.21
CA TYR A 444 -0.39 -8.41 4.34
C TYR A 444 -1.28 -7.25 3.90
N ASP A 445 -2.33 -7.00 4.67
CA ASP A 445 -3.20 -5.84 4.51
C ASP A 445 -2.48 -4.58 5.00
N ARG A 446 -2.51 -3.50 4.22
CA ARG A 446 -1.96 -2.20 4.64
C ARG A 446 -2.92 -1.38 5.51
N HIS A 447 -3.83 -2.06 6.17
CA HIS A 447 -4.85 -1.48 7.05
C HIS A 447 -4.76 -2.07 8.45
N PRO A 448 -4.86 -1.26 9.52
CA PRO A 448 -4.85 -1.76 10.89
C PRO A 448 -5.90 -2.85 11.13
N GLY A 449 -5.47 -3.96 11.73
CA GLY A 449 -6.33 -5.12 12.00
C GLY A 449 -6.73 -5.94 10.78
N GLY A 450 -6.29 -5.57 9.59
CA GLY A 450 -6.65 -6.21 8.33
C GLY A 450 -8.10 -5.95 7.90
N VAL A 451 -8.35 -5.95 6.61
CA VAL A 451 -9.71 -5.78 6.02
C VAL A 451 -10.17 -7.01 5.25
N GLY A 452 -9.36 -8.07 5.21
CA GLY A 452 -9.71 -9.38 4.67
C GLY A 452 -9.04 -9.74 3.35
N PHE A 453 -8.12 -8.93 2.82
CA PHE A 453 -7.40 -9.25 1.58
C PHE A 453 -6.36 -10.34 1.81
N ALA A 454 -5.67 -10.32 2.95
CA ALA A 454 -4.73 -11.37 3.35
C ALA A 454 -5.44 -12.71 3.58
N ASP A 455 -6.61 -12.73 4.25
CA ASP A 455 -7.43 -13.93 4.41
C ASP A 455 -7.87 -14.48 3.06
N LYS A 456 -8.29 -13.60 2.14
CA LYS A 456 -8.62 -14.01 0.78
C LYS A 456 -7.43 -14.62 0.06
N SER A 457 -6.25 -14.03 0.20
CA SER A 457 -5.00 -14.54 -0.39
C SER A 457 -4.61 -15.91 0.19
N TYR A 458 -4.78 -16.12 1.50
CA TYR A 458 -4.59 -17.41 2.16
C TYR A 458 -5.50 -18.49 1.57
N ARG A 459 -6.80 -18.18 1.39
CA ARG A 459 -7.77 -19.14 0.84
C ARG A 459 -7.51 -19.48 -0.61
N MET A 460 -7.06 -18.51 -1.41
CA MET A 460 -6.83 -18.62 -2.84
C MET A 460 -5.33 -18.67 -3.20
N ILE A 461 -4.50 -19.23 -2.31
CA ILE A 461 -3.04 -19.22 -2.53
C ILE A 461 -2.65 -19.91 -3.83
N GLU A 462 -3.33 -20.98 -4.21
CA GLU A 462 -3.05 -21.72 -5.43
C GLU A 462 -3.32 -20.86 -6.67
N GLU A 463 -4.49 -20.25 -6.75
CA GLU A 463 -4.87 -19.37 -7.86
C GLU A 463 -3.95 -18.15 -7.96
N VAL A 464 -3.52 -17.61 -6.81
CA VAL A 464 -2.57 -16.48 -6.78
C VAL A 464 -1.20 -16.92 -7.31
N MET A 465 -0.67 -18.06 -6.88
CA MET A 465 0.61 -18.57 -7.37
C MET A 465 0.58 -18.98 -8.85
N GLU A 466 -0.52 -19.57 -9.31
CA GLU A 466 -0.75 -19.86 -10.73
C GLU A 466 -0.80 -18.57 -11.58
N ALA A 467 -1.46 -17.54 -11.08
CA ALA A 467 -1.49 -16.24 -11.74
C ALA A 467 -0.11 -15.59 -11.80
N CYS A 468 0.69 -15.70 -10.72
CA CYS A 468 2.08 -15.24 -10.69
C CYS A 468 2.94 -15.99 -11.73
N LEU A 469 2.84 -17.31 -11.80
CA LEU A 469 3.55 -18.11 -12.81
C LEU A 469 3.18 -17.66 -14.22
N ASN A 470 1.88 -17.62 -14.53
CA ASN A 470 1.39 -17.19 -15.84
C ASN A 470 1.88 -15.78 -16.22
N LEU A 471 1.94 -14.88 -15.25
CA LEU A 471 2.41 -13.52 -15.47
C LEU A 471 3.89 -13.47 -15.83
N ILE A 472 4.72 -14.16 -15.03
CA ILE A 472 6.19 -14.13 -15.16
C ILE A 472 6.63 -14.91 -16.41
N GLU A 473 6.06 -16.07 -16.65
CA GLU A 473 6.39 -16.95 -17.77
C GLU A 473 6.05 -16.30 -19.11
N ASN A 474 4.86 -15.67 -19.23
CA ASN A 474 4.41 -15.03 -20.46
C ASN A 474 4.99 -13.62 -20.70
N CYS A 475 5.88 -13.15 -19.83
CA CYS A 475 6.59 -11.90 -20.07
C CYS A 475 7.71 -12.09 -21.08
N SER A 476 7.76 -11.22 -22.09
CA SER A 476 8.75 -11.30 -23.16
C SER A 476 10.15 -10.80 -22.77
N CYS A 477 10.33 -10.30 -21.54
CA CYS A 477 11.65 -9.88 -21.06
C CYS A 477 12.54 -11.10 -20.80
N GLU A 478 13.84 -10.89 -20.85
CA GLU A 478 14.83 -11.95 -20.71
C GLU A 478 15.19 -12.21 -19.24
N ASP A 479 15.67 -11.21 -18.51
CA ASP A 479 16.24 -11.35 -17.17
C ASP A 479 15.29 -10.92 -16.04
N GLY A 480 14.13 -10.42 -16.40
CA GLY A 480 13.17 -9.79 -15.51
C GLY A 480 12.93 -8.34 -15.88
N CYS A 481 11.78 -7.80 -15.48
CA CYS A 481 11.44 -6.41 -15.71
C CYS A 481 10.39 -5.96 -14.69
N PRO A 482 10.17 -4.63 -14.54
CA PRO A 482 9.13 -4.12 -13.65
C PRO A 482 7.73 -4.71 -13.90
N SER A 483 7.46 -5.16 -15.13
CA SER A 483 6.16 -5.73 -15.54
C SER A 483 5.94 -7.19 -15.11
N CYS A 484 6.93 -7.90 -14.63
CA CYS A 484 6.78 -9.31 -14.24
C CYS A 484 7.28 -9.61 -12.82
N VAL A 485 8.44 -9.12 -12.44
CA VAL A 485 9.06 -9.37 -11.13
C VAL A 485 9.20 -8.12 -10.27
N GLY A 486 8.72 -6.98 -10.76
CA GLY A 486 8.67 -5.73 -10.02
C GLY A 486 9.86 -4.82 -10.20
N SER A 487 9.80 -3.68 -9.54
CA SER A 487 10.82 -2.64 -9.60
C SER A 487 12.16 -3.10 -9.02
N PRO A 488 13.28 -2.45 -9.40
CA PRO A 488 14.58 -2.74 -8.84
C PRO A 488 14.58 -2.70 -7.30
N ILE A 489 15.22 -3.70 -6.71
CA ILE A 489 15.42 -3.81 -5.26
C ILE A 489 16.30 -2.64 -4.82
N PRO A 490 15.89 -1.81 -3.84
CA PRO A 490 16.74 -0.75 -3.33
C PRO A 490 18.00 -1.33 -2.66
N PRO A 491 19.12 -0.59 -2.64
CA PRO A 491 20.28 -1.00 -1.87
C PRO A 491 19.89 -1.11 -0.38
N TYR A 492 20.36 -2.17 0.30
CA TYR A 492 20.13 -2.33 1.72
C TYR A 492 20.84 -1.24 2.52
N ALA A 493 20.29 -0.87 3.68
CA ALA A 493 20.84 0.15 4.58
C ALA A 493 22.31 -0.09 4.99
N GLN A 494 22.76 -1.35 4.90
CA GLN A 494 24.13 -1.77 5.24
C GLN A 494 25.14 -1.57 4.10
N HIS A 495 24.68 -1.28 2.90
CA HIS A 495 25.55 -1.09 1.73
C HIS A 495 25.77 0.40 1.49
N ASP A 496 26.97 0.75 1.03
CA ASP A 496 27.28 2.12 0.64
C ASP A 496 26.36 2.53 -0.53
N PRO A 497 25.50 3.55 -0.34
CA PRO A 497 24.61 3.99 -1.41
C PRO A 497 25.34 4.51 -2.64
N ASP A 498 26.60 4.93 -2.50
CA ASP A 498 27.42 5.42 -3.61
C ASP A 498 28.03 4.27 -4.43
N ALA A 499 28.07 3.05 -3.89
CA ALA A 499 28.66 1.89 -4.56
C ALA A 499 27.78 1.24 -5.63
N THR A 500 26.43 1.44 -5.59
CA THR A 500 25.50 0.86 -6.55
C THR A 500 24.43 1.86 -6.98
N PRO A 501 24.68 2.69 -7.98
CA PRO A 501 23.74 3.73 -8.42
C PRO A 501 22.44 3.19 -9.05
N ARG A 502 22.37 1.90 -9.40
CA ARG A 502 21.17 1.25 -9.94
C ARG A 502 20.76 0.06 -9.08
N GLY A 503 19.54 0.07 -8.56
CA GLY A 503 18.97 -1.09 -7.88
C GLY A 503 18.89 -2.30 -8.82
N ARG A 504 18.98 -3.51 -8.25
CA ARG A 504 18.96 -4.78 -8.98
C ARG A 504 17.53 -5.25 -9.18
N ILE A 505 17.14 -5.60 -10.42
CA ILE A 505 15.83 -6.21 -10.71
C ILE A 505 15.81 -7.63 -10.11
N PRO A 506 14.69 -8.06 -9.45
CA PRO A 506 14.54 -9.43 -8.97
C PRO A 506 14.73 -10.45 -10.09
N ASP A 507 15.40 -11.55 -9.80
CA ASP A 507 15.76 -12.56 -10.79
C ASP A 507 14.51 -13.35 -11.26
N LYS A 508 14.15 -13.18 -12.53
CA LYS A 508 13.00 -13.82 -13.17
C LYS A 508 13.11 -15.34 -13.19
N GLU A 509 14.25 -15.87 -13.55
CA GLU A 509 14.43 -17.32 -13.67
C GLU A 509 14.42 -17.99 -12.31
N THR A 510 14.92 -17.31 -11.25
CA THR A 510 14.78 -17.80 -9.88
C THR A 510 13.30 -17.86 -9.46
N ALA A 511 12.51 -16.84 -9.79
CA ALA A 511 11.07 -16.86 -9.53
C ALA A 511 10.37 -18.03 -10.26
N LEU A 512 10.76 -18.33 -11.52
CA LEU A 512 10.23 -19.47 -12.28
C LEU A 512 10.63 -20.81 -11.66
N VAL A 513 11.90 -20.98 -11.26
CA VAL A 513 12.37 -22.20 -10.55
C VAL A 513 11.51 -22.47 -9.32
N ILE A 514 11.30 -21.43 -8.51
CA ILE A 514 10.52 -21.53 -7.28
C ILE A 514 9.05 -21.83 -7.58
N LEU A 515 8.42 -21.12 -8.50
CA LEU A 515 7.00 -21.31 -8.82
C LEU A 515 6.72 -22.71 -9.43
N HIS A 516 7.61 -23.23 -10.27
CA HIS A 516 7.48 -24.59 -10.81
C HIS A 516 7.55 -25.65 -9.71
N ASP A 517 8.47 -25.51 -8.72
CA ASP A 517 8.54 -26.43 -7.58
C ASP A 517 7.32 -26.30 -6.65
N LEU A 518 6.90 -25.07 -6.32
CA LEU A 518 5.72 -24.78 -5.49
C LEU A 518 4.44 -25.35 -6.09
N LEU A 519 4.27 -25.24 -7.41
CA LEU A 519 3.08 -25.70 -8.14
C LEU A 519 3.20 -27.15 -8.64
N GLU A 520 4.29 -27.86 -8.26
CA GLU A 520 4.57 -29.24 -8.67
C GLU A 520 4.49 -29.44 -10.19
N ARG A 521 4.97 -28.44 -10.94
CA ARG A 521 5.13 -28.48 -12.39
C ARG A 521 6.44 -29.16 -12.78
N GLU A 522 6.62 -29.41 -14.09
CA GLU A 522 7.92 -29.84 -14.59
C GLU A 522 9.02 -28.87 -14.14
N PRO A 523 10.18 -29.35 -13.64
CA PRO A 523 11.21 -28.47 -13.15
C PRO A 523 11.68 -27.47 -14.22
N TYR A 524 11.64 -26.19 -13.90
CA TYR A 524 12.19 -25.16 -14.76
C TYR A 524 13.72 -25.19 -14.70
N VAL A 525 14.36 -25.27 -15.85
CA VAL A 525 15.81 -25.21 -15.96
C VAL A 525 16.22 -23.83 -16.48
N PRO A 526 16.92 -23.03 -15.67
CA PRO A 526 17.39 -21.73 -16.09
C PRO A 526 18.32 -21.81 -17.31
N VAL A 527 18.11 -20.95 -18.29
CA VAL A 527 18.90 -20.92 -19.52
C VAL A 527 19.99 -19.86 -19.50
N ARG A 528 19.97 -18.95 -18.52
CA ARG A 528 20.89 -17.82 -18.40
C ARG A 528 21.63 -17.83 -17.07
N PRO A 529 22.81 -17.19 -17.02
CA PRO A 529 23.49 -16.99 -15.73
C PRO A 529 22.68 -16.09 -14.83
N PRO A 530 22.81 -16.23 -13.49
CA PRO A 530 22.13 -15.34 -12.53
C PRO A 530 22.45 -13.88 -12.80
N VAL A 531 21.48 -12.99 -12.57
CA VAL A 531 21.64 -11.55 -12.83
C VAL A 531 22.85 -10.96 -12.10
N TRP A 532 23.14 -11.40 -10.87
CA TRP A 532 24.31 -10.94 -10.11
C TRP A 532 25.65 -11.37 -10.74
N ALA A 533 25.73 -12.50 -11.45
CA ALA A 533 26.96 -12.94 -12.11
C ALA A 533 27.31 -12.11 -13.34
N GLN A 534 26.35 -11.47 -13.98
CA GLN A 534 26.58 -10.56 -15.11
C GLN A 534 27.29 -9.28 -14.64
N TRP A 535 27.13 -8.89 -13.38
CA TRP A 535 27.76 -7.71 -12.79
C TRP A 535 29.16 -7.98 -12.27
N ALA A 536 29.45 -9.21 -11.83
CA ALA A 536 30.79 -9.59 -11.36
C ALA A 536 31.86 -9.52 -12.47
N GLY A 537 31.47 -9.65 -13.74
CA GLY A 537 32.37 -9.52 -14.89
C GLY A 537 32.68 -8.08 -15.33
N SER A 538 31.96 -7.07 -14.86
CA SER A 538 32.17 -5.66 -15.20
C SER A 538 33.10 -4.92 -14.22
N PHE A 539 33.47 -5.51 -13.10
CA PHE A 539 34.53 -5.01 -12.24
C PHE A 539 35.86 -5.50 -12.80
N GLY A 540 36.51 -4.67 -13.58
CA GLY A 540 37.80 -4.96 -14.18
C GLY A 540 38.86 -5.29 -13.14
N GLN A 541 39.86 -6.07 -13.58
CA GLN A 541 40.99 -6.63 -12.87
C GLN A 541 41.95 -5.63 -12.17
N GLU A 542 41.48 -4.54 -11.59
CA GLU A 542 42.36 -3.53 -10.99
C GLU A 542 42.00 -3.08 -9.57
N ASP A 543 41.34 -3.89 -8.75
CA ASP A 543 41.28 -3.61 -7.31
C ASP A 543 41.28 -4.92 -6.48
N GLU A 544 42.46 -5.55 -6.40
CA GLU A 544 42.83 -6.45 -5.30
C GLU A 544 43.09 -5.63 -4.02
N VAL A 545 42.07 -5.00 -3.47
CA VAL A 545 42.11 -4.50 -2.10
C VAL A 545 40.86 -4.97 -1.36
N GLY A 546 41.01 -6.08 -0.69
CA GLY A 546 40.36 -6.42 0.56
C GLY A 546 38.86 -6.19 0.73
N MET A 547 37.99 -6.78 -0.08
CA MET A 547 36.61 -6.99 0.33
C MET A 547 36.41 -8.47 0.68
N GLY A 548 36.20 -8.71 1.98
CA GLY A 548 35.87 -10.02 2.51
C GLY A 548 34.51 -10.55 2.03
N ILE A 549 34.45 -11.00 0.77
CA ILE A 549 33.31 -11.76 0.23
C ILE A 549 33.37 -13.23 0.72
N GLY A 550 34.42 -13.63 1.46
CA GLY A 550 34.61 -14.96 2.00
C GLY A 550 33.74 -15.35 3.20
N ALA A 551 33.17 -14.40 3.94
CA ALA A 551 32.46 -14.71 5.18
C ALA A 551 31.00 -15.15 4.99
N GLY A 552 30.39 -14.94 3.82
CA GLY A 552 29.00 -15.34 3.53
C GLY A 552 28.87 -16.73 2.91
N LEU A 553 29.93 -17.23 2.24
CA LEU A 553 29.92 -18.55 1.62
C LEU A 553 30.32 -19.65 2.61
N ASP A 554 31.20 -19.36 3.57
CA ASP A 554 31.60 -20.30 4.60
C ASP A 554 30.53 -20.55 5.68
N ALA A 555 29.62 -19.60 5.92
CA ALA A 555 28.49 -19.78 6.82
C ALA A 555 27.41 -20.72 6.26
N ALA A 556 27.25 -20.79 4.94
CA ALA A 556 26.33 -21.73 4.29
C ALA A 556 26.92 -23.15 4.16
N ALA A 557 28.25 -23.28 4.10
CA ALA A 557 28.93 -24.55 4.06
C ALA A 557 29.16 -25.17 5.47
N ALA A 558 29.23 -24.34 6.51
CA ALA A 558 29.41 -24.80 7.90
C ALA A 558 28.11 -25.27 8.58
N ALA A 559 26.94 -24.95 8.05
CA ALA A 559 25.65 -25.45 8.56
C ALA A 559 25.26 -26.83 8.05
N GLY A 560 26.04 -27.44 7.15
CA GLY A 560 25.77 -28.72 6.51
C GLY A 560 26.50 -29.94 7.10
N ALA A 561 27.30 -29.79 8.15
CA ALA A 561 28.06 -30.93 8.70
C ALA A 561 27.97 -30.95 10.23
N GLY A 562 27.07 -31.77 10.77
CA GLY A 562 27.16 -32.17 12.17
C GLY A 562 25.83 -32.34 12.91
N PHE A 563 25.04 -33.34 12.61
CA PHE A 563 24.23 -34.03 13.61
C PHE A 563 24.28 -35.52 13.35
N GLY A 564 25.16 -36.14 14.06
CA GLY A 564 25.25 -37.58 14.27
C GLY A 564 24.99 -37.90 15.73
N ALA A 565 23.99 -38.73 15.92
CA ALA A 565 23.77 -39.71 16.96
C ALA A 565 24.03 -39.36 18.44
N GLY A 566 23.00 -39.58 19.25
CA GLY A 566 23.19 -40.25 20.55
C GLY A 566 22.42 -39.65 21.73
N ALA A 567 21.38 -40.32 22.12
CA ALA A 567 21.13 -40.93 23.41
C ALA A 567 19.71 -40.73 23.93
N GLU A 568 19.09 -41.86 24.10
CA GLU A 568 17.85 -42.12 24.84
C GLU A 568 17.95 -41.66 26.29
N ALA A 569 16.88 -41.18 26.87
CA ALA A 569 16.56 -41.45 28.28
C ALA A 569 15.06 -41.26 28.53
N ASP A 570 14.49 -42.34 29.03
CA ASP A 570 13.13 -42.52 29.52
C ASP A 570 12.71 -41.54 30.62
N GLY A 571 11.40 -41.34 30.75
CA GLY A 571 10.84 -40.69 31.93
C GLY A 571 9.33 -40.43 31.87
N GLU A 572 8.60 -41.49 32.08
CA GLU A 572 7.28 -41.68 32.68
C GLU A 572 6.26 -40.53 32.82
N ALA A 573 5.08 -40.89 32.42
CA ALA A 573 3.77 -40.26 32.59
C ALA A 573 3.36 -39.98 34.04
N ALA A 574 2.66 -38.87 34.23
CA ALA A 574 1.64 -38.78 35.30
C ALA A 574 0.46 -37.93 34.80
N ALA A 575 -0.62 -38.60 34.51
CA ALA A 575 -1.93 -38.02 34.33
C ALA A 575 -2.48 -37.57 35.69
N LEU A 576 -2.91 -36.34 35.82
CA LEU A 576 -3.90 -35.95 36.83
C LEU A 576 -4.81 -34.88 36.20
N GLY A 577 -6.02 -35.34 35.89
CA GLY A 577 -7.12 -34.48 35.56
C GLY A 577 -7.58 -33.69 36.79
N MET A 578 -7.86 -32.42 36.63
CA MET A 578 -8.75 -31.71 37.52
C MET A 578 -9.45 -30.58 36.77
N GLY A 579 -10.76 -30.60 36.88
CA GLY A 579 -11.71 -29.75 36.22
C GLY A 579 -11.50 -28.26 36.43
N THR A 580 -11.62 -27.56 35.37
CA THR A 580 -11.71 -26.11 35.38
C THR A 580 -13.11 -25.68 35.79
N ARG A 581 -13.26 -25.29 37.04
CA ARG A 581 -14.40 -24.47 37.47
C ARG A 581 -14.23 -23.08 36.84
N GLY A 582 -15.18 -22.72 35.96
CA GLY A 582 -15.28 -21.39 35.40
C GLY A 582 -15.43 -20.34 36.51
N ALA A 583 -14.44 -19.49 36.65
CA ALA A 583 -14.52 -18.32 37.51
C ALA A 583 -15.43 -17.29 36.84
N LYS A 584 -16.66 -17.18 37.29
CA LYS A 584 -17.54 -16.05 36.98
C LYS A 584 -16.93 -14.79 37.60
N ARG A 585 -16.35 -13.92 36.79
CA ARG A 585 -16.06 -12.54 37.21
C ARG A 585 -17.40 -11.82 37.41
N ARG A 586 -17.75 -11.53 38.64
CA ARG A 586 -18.84 -10.60 38.99
C ARG A 586 -18.39 -9.19 38.63
N VAL A 587 -19.17 -8.53 37.80
CA VAL A 587 -19.07 -7.08 37.58
C VAL A 587 -19.72 -6.41 38.81
N PRO A 588 -19.05 -5.46 39.50
CA PRO A 588 -19.66 -4.75 40.62
C PRO A 588 -20.75 -3.81 40.11
N GLY A 589 -22.00 -4.03 40.57
CA GLY A 589 -23.11 -3.10 40.31
C GLY A 589 -24.42 -3.75 39.89
N GLU A 590 -24.80 -4.91 40.47
CA GLU A 590 -26.20 -5.37 40.41
C GLU A 590 -27.05 -4.50 41.33
N PHE A 591 -27.83 -3.60 40.75
CA PHE A 591 -29.05 -3.10 41.41
C PHE A 591 -30.23 -3.92 40.89
N ASP A 592 -30.82 -4.68 41.83
CA ASP A 592 -31.98 -5.50 41.69
C ASP A 592 -33.21 -4.64 41.35
N HIS A 593 -33.75 -4.75 40.15
CA HIS A 593 -35.16 -4.51 39.85
C HIS A 593 -35.50 -5.19 38.51
N ASP A 594 -36.43 -6.11 38.61
CA ASP A 594 -37.21 -6.88 37.67
C ASP A 594 -37.36 -6.23 36.27
N ASP A 595 -36.41 -6.53 35.38
CA ASP A 595 -36.56 -6.40 33.94
C ASP A 595 -35.71 -7.51 33.32
N ARG A 596 -36.29 -8.25 32.38
CA ARG A 596 -35.68 -9.39 31.68
C ARG A 596 -34.31 -8.97 31.15
N ALA A 597 -33.27 -9.21 31.95
CA ALA A 597 -31.89 -8.90 31.58
C ALA A 597 -31.51 -9.77 30.36
N VAL A 598 -31.40 -9.15 29.21
CA VAL A 598 -30.75 -9.75 28.03
C VAL A 598 -29.32 -10.10 28.45
N ARG A 599 -29.03 -11.40 28.52
CA ARG A 599 -27.68 -11.89 28.80
C ARG A 599 -26.82 -11.62 27.56
N VAL A 600 -25.99 -10.60 27.62
CA VAL A 600 -24.98 -10.36 26.60
C VAL A 600 -23.88 -11.41 26.76
N VAL A 601 -23.72 -12.26 25.78
CA VAL A 601 -22.60 -13.21 25.71
C VAL A 601 -21.35 -12.43 25.29
N VAL A 602 -20.45 -12.23 26.26
CA VAL A 602 -19.19 -11.54 25.99
C VAL A 602 -18.19 -12.56 25.46
N LYS A 603 -17.85 -12.47 24.17
CA LYS A 603 -16.71 -13.18 23.59
C LYS A 603 -15.47 -12.32 23.83
N PRO A 604 -14.45 -12.81 24.56
CA PRO A 604 -13.23 -12.04 24.79
C PRO A 604 -12.49 -11.81 23.47
N LEU A 605 -11.84 -10.65 23.36
CA LEU A 605 -10.91 -10.41 22.28
C LEU A 605 -9.71 -11.37 22.41
N PRO A 606 -9.11 -11.82 21.30
CA PRO A 606 -7.82 -12.48 21.35
C PRO A 606 -6.79 -11.62 22.11
N GLU A 607 -5.96 -12.23 22.98
CA GLU A 607 -5.05 -11.47 23.87
C GLU A 607 -4.15 -10.48 23.14
N GLY A 608 -3.64 -10.86 21.96
CA GLY A 608 -2.83 -9.98 21.12
C GLY A 608 -3.60 -8.77 20.60
N VAL A 609 -4.85 -8.97 20.18
CA VAL A 609 -5.74 -7.92 19.68
C VAL A 609 -6.13 -6.97 20.80
N GLU A 610 -6.50 -7.49 21.97
CA GLU A 610 -6.86 -6.68 23.13
C GLU A 610 -5.69 -5.79 23.58
N ARG A 611 -4.48 -6.35 23.65
CA ARG A 611 -3.27 -5.61 24.03
C ARG A 611 -2.98 -4.46 23.03
N ARG A 612 -3.13 -4.72 21.73
CA ARG A 612 -2.90 -3.71 20.69
C ARG A 612 -3.96 -2.62 20.70
N ILE A 613 -5.22 -2.97 20.84
CA ILE A 613 -6.32 -2.00 20.97
C ILE A 613 -6.11 -1.12 22.18
N ARG A 614 -5.74 -1.71 23.33
CA ARG A 614 -5.43 -0.94 24.54
C ARG A 614 -4.25 0.01 24.30
N LYS A 615 -3.15 -0.46 23.66
CA LYS A 615 -1.97 0.36 23.31
C LYS A 615 -2.32 1.51 22.34
N MET A 616 -3.13 1.24 21.32
CA MET A 616 -3.61 2.25 20.37
C MET A 616 -4.45 3.32 21.08
N MET A 617 -5.39 2.90 21.91
CA MET A 617 -6.22 3.81 22.69
C MET A 617 -5.40 4.64 23.68
N ASP A 618 -4.34 4.07 24.32
CA ASP A 618 -3.44 4.79 25.24
C ASP A 618 -2.66 5.89 24.51
N ARG A 619 -2.18 5.62 23.32
CA ARG A 619 -1.51 6.62 22.46
C ARG A 619 -2.44 7.79 22.14
N ALA A 620 -3.70 7.52 21.78
CA ALA A 620 -4.69 8.54 21.49
C ALA A 620 -4.99 9.45 22.70
N VAL A 621 -5.09 8.89 23.92
CA VAL A 621 -5.31 9.64 25.17
C VAL A 621 -4.12 10.52 25.54
N SER A 622 -2.90 10.02 25.35
CA SER A 622 -1.67 10.79 25.62
C SER A 622 -1.57 12.02 24.73
N GLN A 623 -2.06 11.93 23.50
CA GLN A 623 -2.09 13.04 22.55
C GLN A 623 -3.20 14.07 22.86
N HIS A 624 -4.32 13.64 23.47
CA HIS A 624 -5.40 14.56 23.88
C HIS A 624 -5.07 15.31 25.18
N LYS A 625 -4.18 14.79 26.02
CA LYS A 625 -3.69 15.49 27.24
C LYS A 625 -2.60 16.51 26.95
N ALA A 626 -1.95 16.42 25.79
CA ALA A 626 -0.91 17.36 25.35
C ALA A 626 -1.47 18.53 24.51
N ARG A 627 -2.77 18.54 24.22
CA ARG A 627 -3.54 19.65 23.66
C ARG A 627 -4.40 20.30 24.78
#